data_e4e871f1f5ebf6257985f65bbb18eca4
#
_entry.id   e4e871f1f5ebf6257985f65bbb18eca4
#
_cell.length_a   1.000
_cell.length_b   1.000
_cell.length_c   1.000
_cell.angle_alpha   90.00
_cell.angle_beta   90.00
_cell.angle_gamma   90.00
#
_symmetry.space_group_name_H-M   'P 1'
#
loop_
_entity.id
_entity.type
_entity.pdbx_description
1 polymer ?
#
loop_
_entity_poly.entity_id
_entity_poly.type
_entity_poly.pdbx_seq_one_letter_code
_entity_poly.pdbx_strand_id
1 'polypeptide(L)'
;MHYQATEVVTGSTAWIGRGLSCVCAQRRESDARLSFDMTPSQEECLQRLQNRIDVSYDSTNKDHQDALKSLWYASFPGTELLDLISDQWKEMGWQGKDPSTDFRGGGFISLENLLFFAKNFPRSFQELLKKQNGNRALWEYPFAVAGVNITFMLIQMLDLQAAAKPRTLLGAIFLKLLSENERAFDILYCIAFKLMDQQWLSMHASYMDFNVINPLTPTPSPSS
;
A
#
# COMPACT_ATOMS: atom_id res chain seq x y z
N MET A 1 -27.59 32.35 -17.74
CA MET A 1 -27.59 31.03 -17.09
C MET A 1 -26.23 30.43 -17.30
N HIS A 2 -25.35 30.50 -16.29
CA HIS A 2 -24.03 29.92 -16.33
C HIS A 2 -24.14 28.51 -15.67
N TYR A 3 -23.96 27.48 -16.47
CA TYR A 3 -23.70 26.13 -15.96
C TYR A 3 -22.22 26.05 -15.58
N GLN A 4 -21.93 26.03 -14.30
CA GLN A 4 -20.61 25.60 -13.79
C GLN A 4 -20.55 24.07 -13.94
N ALA A 5 -19.66 23.61 -14.80
CA ALA A 5 -19.24 22.23 -14.86
C ALA A 5 -18.43 21.92 -13.58
N THR A 6 -19.01 21.12 -12.70
CA THR A 6 -18.28 20.50 -11.58
C THR A 6 -17.33 19.49 -12.17
N GLU A 7 -16.03 19.79 -12.13
CA GLU A 7 -14.97 18.83 -12.40
C GLU A 7 -15.12 17.63 -11.45
N VAL A 8 -15.46 16.50 -12.02
CA VAL A 8 -15.39 15.20 -11.34
C VAL A 8 -13.91 14.84 -11.25
N VAL A 9 -13.29 15.09 -10.09
CA VAL A 9 -11.95 14.61 -9.78
C VAL A 9 -12.06 13.10 -9.57
N THR A 10 -11.96 12.35 -10.66
CA THR A 10 -11.81 10.89 -10.65
C THR A 10 -10.34 10.55 -10.43
N GLY A 11 -9.87 10.68 -9.20
CA GLY A 11 -8.56 10.20 -8.79
C GLY A 11 -8.71 9.11 -7.73
N SER A 12 -7.93 8.04 -7.85
CA SER A 12 -7.89 6.90 -6.93
C SER A 12 -7.71 7.28 -5.45
N THR A 13 -7.15 8.45 -5.20
CA THR A 13 -6.96 9.01 -3.86
C THR A 13 -8.24 9.52 -3.20
N ALA A 14 -9.26 9.89 -3.97
CA ALA A 14 -10.49 10.47 -3.41
C ALA A 14 -11.35 9.44 -2.65
N TRP A 15 -11.36 8.19 -3.07
CA TRP A 15 -12.11 7.13 -2.39
C TRP A 15 -11.33 6.46 -1.26
N ILE A 16 -9.98 6.40 -1.33
CA ILE A 16 -9.11 6.00 -0.22
C ILE A 16 -9.26 6.96 0.95
N GLY A 17 -9.30 8.27 0.69
CA GLY A 17 -9.36 9.32 1.71
C GLY A 17 -10.62 9.27 2.59
N ARG A 18 -11.78 8.83 2.08
CA ARG A 18 -13.03 8.83 2.85
C ARG A 18 -13.21 7.62 3.74
N GLY A 19 -12.84 6.42 3.30
CA GLY A 19 -12.98 5.19 4.09
C GLY A 19 -11.92 5.04 5.17
N LEU A 20 -10.65 5.29 4.82
CA LEU A 20 -9.53 5.15 5.74
C LEU A 20 -9.41 6.30 6.75
N SER A 21 -9.75 7.53 6.36
CA SER A 21 -9.72 8.66 7.29
C SER A 21 -10.71 8.53 8.45
N CYS A 22 -11.86 7.91 8.21
CA CYS A 22 -12.87 7.68 9.25
C CYS A 22 -12.38 6.65 10.28
N VAL A 23 -11.75 5.56 9.85
CA VAL A 23 -11.22 4.51 10.75
C VAL A 23 -9.99 5.01 11.52
N CYS A 24 -9.10 5.75 10.85
CA CYS A 24 -7.94 6.35 11.51
C CYS A 24 -8.33 7.46 12.48
N ALA A 25 -9.38 8.25 12.20
CA ALA A 25 -9.87 9.28 13.09
C ALA A 25 -10.50 8.69 14.36
N GLN A 26 -11.35 7.66 14.26
CA GLN A 26 -11.94 6.99 15.42
C GLN A 26 -10.90 6.33 16.33
N ARG A 27 -9.81 5.76 15.75
CA ARG A 27 -8.72 5.19 16.55
C ARG A 27 -7.85 6.25 17.22
N ARG A 28 -7.65 7.40 16.59
CA ARG A 28 -6.89 8.51 17.20
C ARG A 28 -7.53 9.09 18.46
N GLU A 29 -8.84 9.01 18.60
CA GLU A 29 -9.55 9.50 19.80
C GLU A 29 -9.46 8.53 20.98
N SER A 30 -9.26 7.23 20.74
CA SER A 30 -9.18 6.21 21.79
C SER A 30 -7.75 5.89 22.25
N ASP A 31 -6.74 6.22 21.45
CA ASP A 31 -5.34 6.01 21.85
C ASP A 31 -4.86 7.20 22.68
N ALA A 32 -4.61 6.96 23.97
CA ALA A 32 -3.91 7.93 24.82
C ALA A 32 -2.58 8.30 24.13
N ARG A 33 -2.35 9.59 23.92
CA ARG A 33 -1.09 10.09 23.35
C ARG A 33 0.05 9.70 24.27
N LEU A 34 0.80 8.68 23.88
CA LEU A 34 1.95 8.24 24.64
C LEU A 34 3.12 9.18 24.34
N SER A 35 3.67 9.77 25.38
CA SER A 35 5.00 10.36 25.31
C SER A 35 5.98 9.25 25.63
N PHE A 36 6.78 8.81 24.68
CA PHE A 36 7.88 7.89 24.93
C PHE A 36 9.18 8.49 24.39
N ASP A 37 10.26 8.24 25.11
CA ASP A 37 11.58 8.65 24.68
C ASP A 37 12.15 7.61 23.72
N MET A 38 12.49 8.06 22.51
CA MET A 38 13.16 7.22 21.54
C MET A 38 14.65 7.16 21.83
N THR A 39 15.25 5.99 21.61
CA THR A 39 16.69 5.87 21.59
C THR A 39 17.28 6.54 20.33
N PRO A 40 18.55 6.98 20.35
CA PRO A 40 19.20 7.54 19.16
C PRO A 40 19.12 6.61 17.94
N SER A 41 19.24 5.30 18.14
CA SER A 41 19.09 4.31 17.07
C SER A 41 17.70 4.28 16.48
N GLN A 42 16.65 4.39 17.30
CA GLN A 42 15.26 4.46 16.83
C GLN A 42 15.00 5.75 16.04
N GLU A 43 15.55 6.88 16.51
CA GLU A 43 15.44 8.17 15.81
C GLU A 43 16.11 8.11 14.43
N GLU A 44 17.29 7.54 14.34
CA GLU A 44 18.01 7.38 13.08
C GLU A 44 17.27 6.45 12.11
N CYS A 45 16.78 5.30 12.57
CA CYS A 45 16.03 4.37 11.74
C CYS A 45 14.72 4.98 11.25
N LEU A 46 14.01 5.73 12.12
CA LEU A 46 12.79 6.45 11.76
C LEU A 46 13.08 7.49 10.68
N GLN A 47 14.13 8.29 10.86
CA GLN A 47 14.50 9.33 9.89
C GLN A 47 14.84 8.73 8.53
N ARG A 48 15.58 7.61 8.48
CA ARG A 48 15.86 6.91 7.21
C ARG A 48 14.57 6.44 6.54
N LEU A 49 13.63 5.89 7.29
CA LEU A 49 12.34 5.45 6.74
C LEU A 49 11.50 6.64 6.27
N GLN A 50 11.42 7.72 7.04
CA GLN A 50 10.71 8.94 6.65
C GLN A 50 11.30 9.55 5.38
N ASN A 51 12.62 9.59 5.25
CA ASN A 51 13.27 10.05 4.02
C ASN A 51 12.88 9.20 2.79
N ARG A 52 12.68 7.87 2.95
CA ARG A 52 12.15 7.01 1.88
C ARG A 52 10.69 7.31 1.58
N ILE A 53 9.88 7.56 2.60
CA ILE A 53 8.43 7.87 2.45
C ILE A 53 8.22 9.18 1.70
N ASP A 54 9.09 10.17 1.93
CA ASP A 54 8.98 11.49 1.34
C ASP A 54 9.39 11.54 -0.14
N VAL A 55 9.98 10.46 -0.68
CA VAL A 55 10.36 10.41 -2.09
C VAL A 55 9.12 10.20 -2.96
N SER A 56 8.77 11.22 -3.73
CA SER A 56 7.75 11.10 -4.77
C SER A 56 8.23 10.26 -5.94
N TYR A 57 7.32 9.51 -6.58
CA TYR A 57 7.65 8.86 -7.85
C TYR A 57 7.86 9.92 -8.93
N ASP A 58 9.01 9.85 -9.61
CA ASP A 58 9.38 10.73 -10.73
C ASP A 58 9.57 9.90 -12.00
N SER A 59 8.66 10.08 -12.95
CA SER A 59 8.67 9.36 -14.23
C SER A 59 9.86 9.72 -15.13
N THR A 60 10.60 10.80 -14.83
CA THR A 60 11.81 11.20 -15.56
C THR A 60 13.09 10.61 -14.95
N ASN A 61 13.02 10.15 -13.70
CA ASN A 61 14.14 9.54 -12.99
C ASN A 61 14.36 8.10 -13.51
N LYS A 62 15.58 7.84 -14.00
CA LYS A 62 15.93 6.54 -14.57
C LYS A 62 15.85 5.40 -13.56
N ASP A 63 16.26 5.63 -12.31
CA ASP A 63 16.21 4.60 -11.27
C ASP A 63 14.77 4.19 -10.95
N HIS A 64 13.84 5.16 -10.96
CA HIS A 64 12.41 4.90 -10.78
C HIS A 64 11.82 4.13 -11.97
N GLN A 65 12.22 4.48 -13.20
CA GLN A 65 11.83 3.74 -14.40
C GLN A 65 12.35 2.31 -14.37
N ASP A 66 13.61 2.10 -13.98
CA ASP A 66 14.25 0.79 -13.92
C ASP A 66 13.65 -0.08 -12.80
N ALA A 67 13.24 0.54 -11.67
CA ALA A 67 12.47 -0.14 -10.63
C ALA A 67 11.10 -0.61 -11.14
N LEU A 68 10.39 0.25 -11.90
CA LEU A 68 9.10 -0.07 -12.49
C LEU A 68 9.20 -1.21 -13.51
N LYS A 69 10.21 -1.16 -14.40
CA LYS A 69 10.51 -2.26 -15.33
C LYS A 69 10.85 -3.56 -14.60
N SER A 70 11.64 -3.46 -13.53
CA SER A 70 12.00 -4.62 -12.70
C SER A 70 10.77 -5.27 -12.07
N LEU A 71 9.78 -4.47 -11.67
CA LEU A 71 8.51 -4.98 -11.16
C LEU A 71 7.75 -5.75 -12.26
N TRP A 72 7.72 -5.21 -13.50
CA TRP A 72 7.09 -5.90 -14.64
C TRP A 72 7.71 -7.28 -14.88
N TYR A 73 9.04 -7.35 -15.00
CA TYR A 73 9.73 -8.62 -15.27
C TYR A 73 9.63 -9.62 -14.14
N ALA A 74 9.53 -9.16 -12.89
CA ALA A 74 9.28 -10.04 -11.75
C ALA A 74 7.82 -10.56 -11.72
N SER A 75 6.88 -9.77 -12.25
CA SER A 75 5.47 -10.12 -12.32
C SER A 75 5.14 -11.06 -13.48
N PHE A 76 5.71 -10.80 -14.64
CA PHE A 76 5.46 -11.52 -15.88
C PHE A 76 6.78 -12.01 -16.51
N PRO A 77 7.41 -13.06 -15.93
CA PRO A 77 8.65 -13.61 -16.45
C PRO A 77 8.48 -14.06 -17.90
N GLY A 78 9.37 -13.60 -18.79
CA GLY A 78 9.36 -13.94 -20.21
C GLY A 78 8.43 -13.09 -21.09
N THR A 79 7.71 -12.12 -20.49
CA THR A 79 6.88 -11.17 -21.23
C THR A 79 7.60 -9.83 -21.35
N GLU A 80 7.88 -9.40 -22.58
CA GLU A 80 8.52 -8.12 -22.83
C GLU A 80 7.56 -6.96 -22.51
N LEU A 81 8.06 -5.94 -21.82
CA LEU A 81 7.36 -4.68 -21.66
C LEU A 81 7.62 -3.79 -22.88
N LEU A 82 6.58 -3.43 -23.59
CA LEU A 82 6.68 -2.64 -24.81
C LEU A 82 7.12 -1.19 -24.55
N ASP A 83 6.54 -0.56 -23.52
CA ASP A 83 6.85 0.81 -23.12
C ASP A 83 6.49 1.04 -21.64
N LEU A 84 7.05 2.11 -21.05
CA LEU A 84 6.67 2.58 -19.71
C LEU A 84 5.22 3.07 -19.65
N ILE A 85 4.66 3.51 -20.77
CA ILE A 85 3.25 3.84 -20.94
C ILE A 85 2.63 2.82 -21.87
N SER A 86 1.96 1.80 -21.36
CA SER A 86 1.44 0.66 -22.10
C SER A 86 0.16 0.13 -21.48
N ASP A 87 -0.78 -0.33 -22.32
CA ASP A 87 -1.98 -1.02 -21.82
C ASP A 87 -1.67 -2.34 -21.08
N GLN A 88 -0.46 -2.88 -21.26
CA GLN A 88 -0.01 -4.07 -20.53
C GLN A 88 -0.05 -3.91 -19.01
N TRP A 89 0.14 -2.70 -18.49
CA TRP A 89 0.08 -2.43 -17.05
C TRP A 89 -1.26 -2.79 -16.41
N LYS A 90 -2.35 -2.76 -17.18
CA LYS A 90 -3.68 -3.16 -16.70
C LYS A 90 -3.73 -4.63 -16.29
N GLU A 91 -2.87 -5.49 -16.85
CA GLU A 91 -2.77 -6.90 -16.48
C GLU A 91 -2.33 -7.10 -15.01
N MET A 92 -1.57 -6.13 -14.47
CA MET A 92 -1.18 -6.11 -13.07
C MET A 92 -2.22 -5.42 -12.17
N GLY A 93 -3.23 -4.80 -12.74
CA GLY A 93 -4.26 -4.05 -11.99
C GLY A 93 -3.88 -2.60 -11.68
N TRP A 94 -3.09 -1.94 -12.56
CA TRP A 94 -2.97 -0.49 -12.57
C TRP A 94 -4.24 0.13 -13.16
N GLN A 95 -4.59 1.36 -12.75
CA GLN A 95 -5.83 2.02 -13.20
C GLN A 95 -5.80 2.38 -14.68
N GLY A 96 -4.62 2.66 -15.22
CA GLY A 96 -4.44 3.07 -16.58
C GLY A 96 -3.20 2.47 -17.23
N LYS A 97 -2.85 3.00 -18.37
CA LYS A 97 -1.64 2.63 -19.10
C LYS A 97 -0.36 3.27 -18.56
N ASP A 98 -0.49 4.22 -17.65
CA ASP A 98 0.61 4.95 -17.01
C ASP A 98 0.57 4.75 -15.48
N PRO A 99 1.39 3.83 -14.94
CA PRO A 99 1.46 3.59 -13.50
C PRO A 99 1.89 4.79 -12.66
N SER A 100 2.57 5.78 -13.27
CA SER A 100 3.03 6.97 -12.56
C SER A 100 1.88 7.73 -11.88
N THR A 101 0.69 7.64 -12.45
CA THR A 101 -0.51 8.31 -11.94
C THR A 101 -1.03 7.71 -10.63
N ASP A 102 -0.72 6.44 -10.37
CA ASP A 102 -1.20 5.70 -9.20
C ASP A 102 -0.31 5.91 -7.97
N PHE A 103 0.93 6.40 -8.13
CA PHE A 103 1.85 6.62 -7.02
C PHE A 103 1.61 7.93 -6.24
N ARG A 104 0.68 8.78 -6.64
CA ARG A 104 0.47 10.12 -6.03
C ARG A 104 0.24 10.11 -4.52
N GLY A 105 -0.41 9.08 -4.00
CA GLY A 105 -0.70 8.97 -2.57
C GLY A 105 0.32 8.13 -1.78
N GLY A 106 1.06 7.25 -2.46
CA GLY A 106 1.95 6.29 -1.82
C GLY A 106 3.44 6.56 -2.03
N GLY A 107 3.79 7.47 -2.96
CA GLY A 107 5.18 7.79 -3.27
C GLY A 107 5.96 6.63 -3.90
N PHE A 108 7.27 6.84 -4.08
CA PHE A 108 8.18 5.85 -4.64
C PHE A 108 8.30 4.59 -3.76
N ILE A 109 8.19 4.74 -2.45
CA ILE A 109 8.23 3.62 -1.50
C ILE A 109 7.16 2.57 -1.79
N SER A 110 6.03 2.93 -2.41
CA SER A 110 5.00 1.96 -2.82
C SER A 110 5.51 1.02 -3.91
N LEU A 111 6.28 1.53 -4.86
CA LEU A 111 6.95 0.73 -5.88
C LEU A 111 8.05 -0.14 -5.26
N GLU A 112 8.86 0.43 -4.35
CA GLU A 112 9.88 -0.33 -3.62
C GLU A 112 9.28 -1.51 -2.86
N ASN A 113 8.14 -1.32 -2.19
CA ASN A 113 7.44 -2.36 -1.44
C ASN A 113 6.92 -3.49 -2.34
N LEU A 114 6.28 -3.14 -3.48
CA LEU A 114 5.85 -4.13 -4.47
C LEU A 114 7.04 -4.92 -5.00
N LEU A 115 8.12 -4.23 -5.33
CA LEU A 115 9.35 -4.86 -5.84
C LEU A 115 10.05 -5.71 -4.78
N PHE A 116 10.08 -5.26 -3.53
CA PHE A 116 10.59 -6.04 -2.40
C PHE A 116 9.79 -7.34 -2.24
N PHE A 117 8.46 -7.26 -2.30
CA PHE A 117 7.59 -8.43 -2.21
C PHE A 117 7.86 -9.41 -3.36
N ALA A 118 7.93 -8.91 -4.60
CA ALA A 118 8.20 -9.74 -5.77
C ALA A 118 9.56 -10.45 -5.70
N LYS A 119 10.60 -9.76 -5.19
CA LYS A 119 11.97 -10.30 -5.13
C LYS A 119 12.21 -11.23 -3.94
N ASN A 120 11.67 -10.92 -2.77
CA ASN A 120 11.98 -11.65 -1.54
C ASN A 120 10.96 -12.78 -1.24
N PHE A 121 9.74 -12.66 -1.74
CA PHE A 121 8.68 -13.65 -1.57
C PHE A 121 7.98 -13.96 -2.90
N PRO A 122 8.73 -14.38 -3.95
CA PRO A 122 8.20 -14.49 -5.32
C PRO A 122 7.02 -15.44 -5.43
N ARG A 123 7.03 -16.54 -4.68
CA ARG A 123 5.92 -17.49 -4.68
C ARG A 123 4.63 -16.86 -4.19
N SER A 124 4.66 -16.24 -3.00
CA SER A 124 3.49 -15.56 -2.44
C SER A 124 3.03 -14.39 -3.31
N PHE A 125 3.97 -13.62 -3.87
CA PHE A 125 3.67 -12.54 -4.80
C PHE A 125 2.91 -13.05 -6.03
N GLN A 126 3.38 -14.14 -6.65
CA GLN A 126 2.72 -14.73 -7.82
C GLN A 126 1.36 -15.35 -7.48
N GLU A 127 1.20 -15.94 -6.29
CA GLU A 127 -0.08 -16.46 -5.81
C GLU A 127 -1.14 -15.35 -5.69
N LEU A 128 -0.75 -14.17 -5.20
CA LEU A 128 -1.64 -13.01 -5.10
C LEU A 128 -1.93 -12.37 -6.47
N LEU A 129 -0.91 -12.29 -7.34
CA LEU A 129 -1.04 -11.67 -8.66
C LEU A 129 -1.92 -12.51 -9.60
N LYS A 130 -1.68 -13.83 -9.69
CA LYS A 130 -2.28 -14.67 -10.73
C LYS A 130 -3.65 -15.22 -10.40
N LYS A 131 -4.07 -15.23 -9.18
CA LYS A 131 -5.42 -15.62 -8.69
C LYS A 131 -6.18 -16.62 -9.56
N GLN A 132 -5.54 -17.73 -9.97
CA GLN A 132 -6.03 -18.64 -11.02
C GLN A 132 -7.09 -19.64 -10.58
N ASN A 133 -7.48 -19.74 -9.28
CA ASN A 133 -8.33 -20.79 -8.79
C ASN A 133 -9.78 -20.34 -8.57
N GLY A 134 -10.68 -20.86 -9.41
CA GLY A 134 -12.14 -20.73 -9.25
C GLY A 134 -12.74 -19.43 -9.83
N ASN A 135 -13.96 -19.07 -9.40
CA ASN A 135 -14.71 -17.89 -9.82
C ASN A 135 -14.08 -16.57 -9.30
N ARG A 136 -12.78 -16.46 -9.26
CA ARG A 136 -12.03 -15.32 -8.72
C ARG A 136 -12.25 -14.03 -9.52
N ALA A 137 -12.61 -14.12 -10.79
CA ALA A 137 -12.97 -12.96 -11.61
C ALA A 137 -14.10 -12.11 -11.01
N LEU A 138 -14.95 -12.70 -10.17
CA LEU A 138 -16.00 -11.99 -9.43
C LEU A 138 -15.48 -11.32 -8.14
N TRP A 139 -14.31 -11.73 -7.65
CA TRP A 139 -13.72 -11.34 -6.38
C TRP A 139 -12.38 -10.60 -6.57
N GLU A 140 -12.06 -10.17 -7.79
CA GLU A 140 -10.78 -9.52 -8.07
C GLU A 140 -10.74 -8.09 -7.53
N TYR A 141 -9.64 -7.77 -6.89
CA TYR A 141 -9.22 -6.39 -6.65
C TYR A 141 -8.05 -6.04 -7.59
N PRO A 142 -7.87 -4.76 -7.96
CA PRO A 142 -6.74 -4.33 -8.77
C PRO A 142 -5.44 -4.48 -7.96
N PHE A 143 -4.63 -5.51 -8.27
CA PHE A 143 -3.48 -5.92 -7.47
C PHE A 143 -2.48 -4.80 -7.20
N ALA A 144 -2.04 -4.09 -8.24
CA ALA A 144 -1.04 -3.03 -8.10
C ALA A 144 -1.56 -1.85 -7.28
N VAL A 145 -2.79 -1.41 -7.56
CA VAL A 145 -3.46 -0.35 -6.79
C VAL A 145 -3.64 -0.76 -5.32
N ALA A 146 -4.02 -2.01 -5.07
CA ALA A 146 -4.11 -2.53 -3.71
C ALA A 146 -2.76 -2.46 -2.99
N GLY A 147 -1.67 -2.83 -3.67
CA GLY A 147 -0.33 -2.74 -3.12
C GLY A 147 0.08 -1.31 -2.74
N VAL A 148 -0.20 -0.33 -3.60
CA VAL A 148 0.04 1.09 -3.29
C VAL A 148 -0.79 1.53 -2.07
N ASN A 149 -2.06 1.12 -2.00
CA ASN A 149 -2.96 1.46 -0.91
C ASN A 149 -2.51 0.89 0.44
N ILE A 150 -1.99 -0.34 0.46
CA ILE A 150 -1.45 -0.95 1.68
C ILE A 150 -0.26 -0.15 2.21
N THR A 151 0.65 0.30 1.34
CA THR A 151 1.75 1.17 1.76
C THR A 151 1.24 2.44 2.42
N PHE A 152 0.30 3.14 1.76
CA PHE A 152 -0.31 4.35 2.31
C PHE A 152 -1.00 4.09 3.66
N MET A 153 -1.77 3.02 3.77
CA MET A 153 -2.45 2.62 5.00
C MET A 153 -1.47 2.36 6.14
N LEU A 154 -0.38 1.64 5.89
CA LEU A 154 0.63 1.36 6.91
C LEU A 154 1.32 2.63 7.40
N ILE A 155 1.67 3.56 6.50
CA ILE A 155 2.24 4.87 6.85
C ILE A 155 1.29 5.63 7.79
N GLN A 156 -0.02 5.65 7.48
CA GLN A 156 -1.02 6.32 8.31
C GLN A 156 -1.21 5.64 9.67
N MET A 157 -1.30 4.32 9.68
CA MET A 157 -1.56 3.55 10.90
C MET A 157 -0.40 3.60 11.89
N LEU A 158 0.82 3.60 11.40
CA LEU A 158 2.03 3.65 12.20
C LEU A 158 2.43 5.09 12.54
N ASP A 159 1.68 6.09 12.05
CA ASP A 159 1.94 7.52 12.26
C ASP A 159 3.35 7.93 11.80
N LEU A 160 3.76 7.44 10.62
CA LEU A 160 5.11 7.63 10.07
C LEU A 160 5.25 8.89 9.20
N GLN A 161 4.18 9.68 9.04
CA GLN A 161 4.22 10.90 8.22
C GLN A 161 5.14 11.97 8.82
N ALA A 162 5.78 12.70 7.91
CA ALA A 162 6.78 13.75 8.05
C ALA A 162 7.04 14.33 9.44
N ALA A 163 8.31 14.37 9.85
CA ALA A 163 8.88 15.16 10.95
C ALA A 163 8.28 14.94 12.36
N ALA A 164 7.24 14.13 12.52
CA ALA A 164 6.64 13.84 13.81
C ALA A 164 7.07 12.48 14.35
N LYS A 165 7.31 12.41 15.65
CA LYS A 165 7.48 11.13 16.36
C LYS A 165 6.13 10.41 16.40
N PRO A 166 6.07 9.09 16.13
CA PRO A 166 4.83 8.33 16.29
C PRO A 166 4.27 8.48 17.72
N ARG A 167 2.96 8.73 17.82
CA ARG A 167 2.28 9.01 19.09
C ARG A 167 1.41 7.85 19.58
N THR A 168 1.35 6.78 18.77
CA THR A 168 0.53 5.61 19.07
C THR A 168 1.38 4.49 19.66
N LEU A 169 0.77 3.63 20.47
CA LEU A 169 1.44 2.43 20.98
C LEU A 169 1.93 1.53 19.83
N LEU A 170 1.15 1.44 18.77
CA LEU A 170 1.50 0.65 17.58
C LEU A 170 2.76 1.20 16.90
N GLY A 171 2.85 2.53 16.75
CA GLY A 171 4.04 3.20 16.23
C GLY A 171 5.28 2.97 17.12
N ALA A 172 5.11 3.02 18.44
CA ALA A 172 6.21 2.76 19.38
C ALA A 172 6.72 1.31 19.29
N ILE A 173 5.82 0.33 19.19
CA ILE A 173 6.19 -1.08 18.99
C ILE A 173 6.89 -1.26 17.64
N PHE A 174 6.36 -0.62 16.58
CA PHE A 174 6.96 -0.69 15.27
C PHE A 174 8.39 -0.09 15.25
N LEU A 175 8.64 1.02 15.94
CA LEU A 175 9.98 1.61 16.01
C LEU A 175 10.99 0.68 16.67
N LYS A 176 10.56 -0.11 17.66
CA LYS A 176 11.42 -1.13 18.25
C LYS A 176 11.79 -2.19 17.20
N LEU A 177 10.82 -2.69 16.44
CA LEU A 177 11.08 -3.64 15.36
C LEU A 177 11.97 -3.04 14.28
N LEU A 178 11.75 -1.78 13.90
CA LEU A 178 12.54 -1.08 12.89
C LEU A 178 14.00 -0.91 13.33
N SER A 179 14.25 -0.63 14.61
CA SER A 179 15.63 -0.53 15.14
C SER A 179 16.37 -1.87 15.20
N GLU A 180 15.64 -2.99 15.27
CA GLU A 180 16.21 -4.34 15.22
C GLU A 180 16.39 -4.84 13.76
N ASN A 181 15.54 -4.37 12.84
CA ASN A 181 15.58 -4.75 11.44
C ASN A 181 15.14 -3.59 10.53
N GLU A 182 16.07 -3.02 9.79
CA GLU A 182 15.81 -1.91 8.85
C GLU A 182 14.75 -2.22 7.78
N ARG A 183 14.53 -3.52 7.49
CA ARG A 183 13.51 -3.99 6.54
C ARG A 183 12.15 -4.27 7.20
N ALA A 184 11.96 -3.90 8.46
CA ALA A 184 10.72 -4.18 9.19
C ALA A 184 9.48 -3.63 8.48
N PHE A 185 9.58 -2.45 7.85
CA PHE A 185 8.48 -1.86 7.08
C PHE A 185 8.15 -2.69 5.83
N ASP A 186 9.16 -3.08 5.07
CA ASP A 186 8.99 -3.86 3.85
C ASP A 186 8.43 -5.27 4.14
N ILE A 187 8.85 -5.88 5.26
CA ILE A 187 8.33 -7.18 5.71
C ILE A 187 6.88 -7.05 6.19
N LEU A 188 6.59 -6.01 6.99
CA LEU A 188 5.23 -5.74 7.46
C LEU A 188 4.26 -5.49 6.29
N TYR A 189 4.72 -4.79 5.25
CA TYR A 189 3.98 -4.63 4.01
C TYR A 189 3.59 -5.98 3.38
N CYS A 190 4.55 -6.90 3.24
CA CYS A 190 4.27 -8.22 2.66
C CYS A 190 3.25 -9.01 3.49
N ILE A 191 3.35 -8.94 4.82
CA ILE A 191 2.41 -9.59 5.73
C ILE A 191 1.01 -8.96 5.59
N ALA A 192 0.93 -7.63 5.61
CA ALA A 192 -0.33 -6.90 5.48
C ALA A 192 -1.04 -7.20 4.16
N PHE A 193 -0.29 -7.28 3.05
CA PHE A 193 -0.86 -7.61 1.74
C PHE A 193 -1.44 -9.04 1.73
N LYS A 194 -0.73 -10.00 2.27
CA LYS A 194 -1.24 -11.39 2.37
C LYS A 194 -2.47 -11.49 3.26
N LEU A 195 -2.50 -10.79 4.39
CA LEU A 195 -3.65 -10.76 5.29
C LEU A 195 -4.86 -10.10 4.63
N MET A 196 -4.66 -9.00 3.91
CA MET A 196 -5.72 -8.35 3.14
C MET A 196 -6.30 -9.29 2.09
N ASP A 197 -5.46 -10.00 1.33
CA ASP A 197 -5.92 -10.98 0.33
C ASP A 197 -6.73 -12.11 0.97
N GLN A 198 -6.24 -12.68 2.07
CA GLN A 198 -6.95 -13.73 2.80
C GLN A 198 -8.32 -13.27 3.31
N GLN A 199 -8.37 -12.06 3.88
CA GLN A 199 -9.61 -11.49 4.37
C GLN A 199 -10.57 -11.20 3.23
N TRP A 200 -10.07 -10.63 2.12
CA TRP A 200 -10.84 -10.38 0.91
C TRP A 200 -11.54 -11.63 0.40
N LEU A 201 -10.78 -12.72 0.29
CA LEU A 201 -11.32 -14.00 -0.17
C LEU A 201 -12.33 -14.61 0.82
N SER A 202 -12.06 -14.54 2.11
CA SER A 202 -12.94 -15.09 3.15
C SER A 202 -14.30 -14.38 3.22
N MET A 203 -14.32 -13.09 2.92
CA MET A 203 -15.53 -12.26 2.92
C MET A 203 -16.28 -12.32 1.59
N HIS A 204 -15.75 -13.01 0.58
CA HIS A 204 -16.28 -12.96 -0.79
C HIS A 204 -16.52 -11.52 -1.28
N ALA A 205 -15.57 -10.64 -0.92
CA ALA A 205 -15.68 -9.22 -1.15
C ALA A 205 -15.58 -8.87 -2.63
N SER A 206 -16.40 -7.92 -3.07
CA SER A 206 -16.37 -7.36 -4.40
C SER A 206 -15.55 -6.07 -4.44
N TYR A 207 -15.25 -5.55 -5.63
CA TYR A 207 -14.59 -4.26 -5.79
C TYR A 207 -15.24 -3.11 -4.98
N MET A 208 -16.57 -3.17 -4.78
CA MET A 208 -17.30 -2.17 -3.99
C MET A 208 -16.98 -2.22 -2.50
N ASP A 209 -16.53 -3.38 -2.02
CA ASP A 209 -16.20 -3.62 -0.60
C ASP A 209 -14.76 -3.23 -0.25
N PHE A 210 -13.93 -2.87 -1.24
CA PHE A 210 -12.52 -2.53 -1.03
C PHE A 210 -12.31 -1.41 0.00
N ASN A 211 -13.29 -0.53 0.16
CA ASN A 211 -13.29 0.55 1.14
C ASN A 211 -13.57 0.09 2.59
N VAL A 212 -14.12 -1.10 2.76
CA VAL A 212 -14.61 -1.63 4.05
C VAL A 212 -13.61 -2.59 4.68
N ILE A 213 -12.79 -3.26 3.87
CA ILE A 213 -11.86 -4.29 4.32
C ILE A 213 -10.56 -3.66 4.80
N ASN A 214 -10.51 -3.38 6.10
CA ASN A 214 -9.26 -3.06 6.80
C ASN A 214 -8.73 -4.36 7.43
N PRO A 215 -7.51 -4.87 7.07
CA PRO A 215 -6.96 -6.11 7.60
C PRO A 215 -6.75 -6.14 9.13
N LEU A 216 -7.01 -5.02 9.80
CA LEU A 216 -6.82 -4.85 11.25
C LEU A 216 -8.13 -4.62 12.02
N THR A 217 -9.29 -4.74 11.38
CA THR A 217 -10.54 -4.83 12.12
C THR A 217 -10.72 -6.27 12.61
N PRO A 218 -11.02 -6.49 13.91
CA PRO A 218 -11.42 -7.81 14.38
C PRO A 218 -12.65 -8.27 13.60
N THR A 219 -12.62 -9.49 13.06
CA THR A 219 -13.80 -10.11 12.47
C THR A 219 -14.93 -10.13 13.51
N PRO A 220 -16.15 -9.69 13.20
CA PRO A 220 -17.27 -9.92 14.09
C PRO A 220 -17.43 -11.44 14.27
N SER A 221 -17.44 -11.89 15.52
CA SER A 221 -17.71 -13.28 15.86
C SER A 221 -19.06 -13.69 15.25
N PRO A 222 -19.20 -14.87 14.65
CA PRO A 222 -20.48 -15.35 14.22
C PRO A 222 -21.41 -15.43 15.44
N SER A 223 -22.49 -14.67 15.42
CA SER A 223 -23.55 -14.73 16.43
C SER A 223 -24.15 -16.14 16.41
N SER A 224 -24.03 -16.82 17.54
CA SER A 224 -24.65 -18.09 17.89
C SER A 224 -26.18 -18.04 17.75
#